data_cdda9f60181d5e969843ff39429ecfa3
#
_entry.id   cdda9f60181d5e969843ff39429ecfa3
#
_cell.length_a   1.000
_cell.length_b   1.000
_cell.length_c   1.000
_cell.angle_alpha   90.00
_cell.angle_beta   90.00
_cell.angle_gamma   90.00
#
_symmetry.space_group_name_H-M   'P 1'
#
loop_
_entity.id
_entity.type
_entity.pdbx_description
1 polymer ?
#
loop_
_entity_poly.entity_id
_entity_poly.type
_entity_poly.pdbx_seq_one_letter_code
_entity_poly.pdbx_strand_id
1 'polypeptide(L)'
;MSKKRYFPPELLEKAITKFDKSIEKYEIGRSVKGLPIIELKIGNGKKNIFMWSQMHGNETSTTRAIFKLIPWLLNTSQSEYLKTFSIYIIPQLNPDGAKLYTRHNANNIDLNRDAMTLSEPESVVLNKAIKRISPYLALNLHGQRTIYGAGNSGKPATLSFLAPSADENRSITPAREKAMKIIIDIKKGLSKELPDGIARYNDIYNPNCVGDSFTSLEIPTILFEAGHYPDDYDRTIVTNYIFKAFKLLLKSLVKKSNNNSTDEYFKIPENIENFTDLLISNVDIVYDEKVFKKQQLAVQYLEKLDRNKINFVPIFIKFDNNLPYKAHRHIDLKGERAKISFRLNGEVKNSKYNKLFSLKTNN
;
A
#
# COMPACT_ATOMS: atom_id res chain seq x y z
N MET A 1 -3.63 18.29 7.59
CA MET A 1 -3.13 17.44 6.50
C MET A 1 -4.27 17.07 5.57
N SER A 2 -4.06 16.97 4.25
CA SER A 2 -5.12 16.65 3.28
C SER A 2 -5.73 15.28 3.59
N LYS A 3 -7.04 15.21 3.70
CA LYS A 3 -7.80 13.94 3.75
C LYS A 3 -7.88 13.29 2.36
N LYS A 4 -7.38 14.00 1.31
CA LYS A 4 -7.49 13.57 -0.09
C LYS A 4 -6.52 12.46 -0.41
N ARG A 5 -6.95 11.51 -1.22
CA ARG A 5 -6.15 10.39 -1.69
C ARG A 5 -5.03 10.80 -2.64
N TYR A 6 -5.22 11.82 -3.46
CA TYR A 6 -4.19 12.37 -4.33
C TYR A 6 -3.18 13.19 -3.53
N PHE A 7 -1.90 12.82 -3.65
CA PHE A 7 -0.79 13.44 -2.90
C PHE A 7 0.38 13.73 -3.85
N PRO A 8 0.28 14.81 -4.67
CA PRO A 8 1.32 15.20 -5.62
C PRO A 8 2.53 15.88 -4.96
N PRO A 9 3.65 16.07 -5.70
CA PRO A 9 4.88 16.71 -5.20
C PRO A 9 4.64 18.09 -4.58
N GLU A 10 3.77 18.92 -5.16
CA GLU A 10 3.45 20.26 -4.66
C GLU A 10 2.80 20.21 -3.26
N LEU A 11 2.04 19.16 -2.99
CA LEU A 11 1.44 18.94 -1.67
C LEU A 11 2.47 18.43 -0.67
N LEU A 12 3.41 17.58 -1.12
CA LEU A 12 4.56 17.15 -0.33
C LEU A 12 5.42 18.34 0.10
N GLU A 13 5.83 19.17 -0.83
CA GLU A 13 6.63 20.37 -0.57
C GLU A 13 5.95 21.27 0.48
N LYS A 14 4.66 21.60 0.26
CA LYS A 14 3.86 22.39 1.20
C LYS A 14 3.73 21.73 2.59
N ALA A 15 3.77 20.41 2.68
CA ALA A 15 3.71 19.71 3.96
C ALA A 15 5.06 19.74 4.68
N ILE A 16 6.16 19.56 3.93
CA ILE A 16 7.52 19.57 4.47
C ILE A 16 7.93 20.95 4.98
N THR A 17 7.51 22.05 4.31
CA THR A 17 7.83 23.40 4.76
C THR A 17 7.25 23.76 6.12
N LYS A 18 6.21 23.05 6.56
CA LYS A 18 5.59 23.24 7.88
C LYS A 18 6.31 22.54 9.02
N PHE A 19 7.27 21.69 8.71
CA PHE A 19 7.99 20.95 9.75
C PHE A 19 9.01 21.84 10.46
N ASP A 20 9.13 21.61 11.75
CA ASP A 20 10.12 22.24 12.63
C ASP A 20 11.55 22.05 12.13
N LYS A 21 12.46 22.93 12.57
CA LYS A 21 13.90 22.85 12.27
C LYS A 21 14.59 21.61 12.82
N SER A 22 13.97 20.91 13.77
CA SER A 22 14.45 19.63 14.28
C SER A 22 14.42 18.49 13.27
N ILE A 23 13.75 18.69 12.12
CA ILE A 23 13.73 17.76 11.00
C ILE A 23 14.72 18.24 9.95
N GLU A 24 15.79 17.49 9.78
CA GLU A 24 16.75 17.72 8.70
C GLU A 24 16.12 17.33 7.35
N LYS A 25 16.34 18.14 6.30
CA LYS A 25 15.73 17.98 4.97
C LYS A 25 16.83 18.04 3.92
N TYR A 26 16.93 17.02 3.10
CA TYR A 26 17.95 16.89 2.07
C TYR A 26 17.33 16.57 0.71
N GLU A 27 17.72 17.30 -0.34
CA GLU A 27 17.51 16.84 -1.70
C GLU A 27 18.60 15.83 -2.01
N ILE A 28 18.22 14.55 -2.15
CA ILE A 28 19.16 13.44 -2.34
C ILE A 28 19.27 12.98 -3.79
N GLY A 29 18.50 13.58 -4.68
CA GLY A 29 18.51 13.32 -6.11
C GLY A 29 17.28 13.87 -6.80
N ARG A 30 17.14 13.52 -8.07
CA ARG A 30 16.02 13.96 -8.91
C ARG A 30 15.44 12.80 -9.71
N SER A 31 14.15 12.90 -10.02
CA SER A 31 13.42 11.97 -10.88
C SER A 31 13.78 12.16 -12.35
N VAL A 32 13.23 11.31 -13.21
CA VAL A 32 13.39 11.39 -14.69
C VAL A 32 13.04 12.79 -15.22
N LYS A 33 11.98 13.44 -14.72
CA LYS A 33 11.58 14.79 -15.13
C LYS A 33 12.23 15.91 -14.32
N GLY A 34 13.26 15.61 -13.53
CA GLY A 34 14.02 16.58 -12.75
C GLY A 34 13.32 17.06 -11.46
N LEU A 35 12.23 16.42 -11.02
CA LEU A 35 11.60 16.76 -9.74
C LEU A 35 12.46 16.28 -8.57
N PRO A 36 12.57 17.05 -7.47
CA PRO A 36 13.43 16.72 -6.36
C PRO A 36 12.91 15.48 -5.58
N ILE A 37 13.84 14.62 -5.19
CA ILE A 37 13.61 13.52 -4.26
C ILE A 37 14.15 13.95 -2.90
N ILE A 38 13.25 14.08 -1.93
CA ILE A 38 13.58 14.64 -0.61
C ILE A 38 13.68 13.52 0.41
N GLU A 39 14.75 13.55 1.19
CA GLU A 39 14.93 12.76 2.40
C GLU A 39 14.72 13.64 3.63
N LEU A 40 13.99 13.12 4.60
CA LEU A 40 13.84 13.70 5.94
C LEU A 40 14.63 12.86 6.92
N LYS A 41 15.32 13.51 7.88
CA LYS A 41 15.97 12.82 8.99
C LYS A 41 15.46 13.38 10.31
N ILE A 42 15.09 12.47 11.24
CA ILE A 42 14.52 12.79 12.54
C ILE A 42 15.21 11.93 13.60
N GLY A 43 15.61 12.56 14.71
CA GLY A 43 16.30 11.88 15.80
C GLY A 43 17.80 11.71 15.59
N ASN A 44 18.49 11.29 16.65
CA ASN A 44 19.94 11.19 16.70
C ASN A 44 20.43 9.87 17.37
N GLY A 45 19.53 8.88 17.41
CA GLY A 45 19.86 7.57 17.97
C GLY A 45 20.83 6.77 17.11
N LYS A 46 21.47 5.77 17.71
CA LYS A 46 22.51 4.97 17.05
C LYS A 46 21.96 3.94 16.05
N LYS A 47 20.66 3.61 16.11
CA LYS A 47 20.02 2.63 15.23
C LYS A 47 19.26 3.34 14.11
N ASN A 48 19.66 3.13 12.87
CA ASN A 48 19.03 3.76 11.73
C ASN A 48 17.78 2.99 11.29
N ILE A 49 16.63 3.65 11.19
CA ILE A 49 15.44 3.14 10.52
C ILE A 49 15.32 3.91 9.20
N PHE A 50 15.22 3.18 8.11
CA PHE A 50 15.04 3.79 6.80
C PHE A 50 13.69 3.40 6.22
N MET A 51 12.92 4.37 5.74
CA MET A 51 11.63 4.11 5.11
C MET A 51 11.43 4.95 3.85
N TRP A 52 10.85 4.34 2.84
CA TRP A 52 10.46 5.03 1.61
C TRP A 52 9.04 4.69 1.23
N SER A 53 8.34 5.66 0.65
CA SER A 53 6.96 5.56 0.20
C SER A 53 6.80 6.12 -1.21
N GLN A 54 5.64 5.92 -1.80
CA GLN A 54 5.32 6.33 -3.17
C GLN A 54 6.44 6.01 -4.19
N MET A 55 7.04 4.84 -4.07
CA MET A 55 7.76 4.19 -5.15
C MET A 55 6.82 3.97 -6.35
N HIS A 56 5.58 3.57 -6.07
CA HIS A 56 4.46 3.67 -6.99
C HIS A 56 3.71 4.97 -6.67
N GLY A 57 3.63 5.88 -7.64
CA GLY A 57 3.17 7.24 -7.40
C GLY A 57 1.72 7.36 -6.90
N ASN A 58 0.87 6.39 -7.25
CA ASN A 58 -0.54 6.34 -6.83
C ASN A 58 -0.77 5.72 -5.43
N GLU A 59 0.26 5.21 -4.75
CA GLU A 59 0.16 4.55 -3.44
C GLU A 59 0.42 5.54 -2.29
N THR A 60 -0.55 6.39 -1.99
CA THR A 60 -0.37 7.55 -1.10
C THR A 60 -0.68 7.31 0.38
N SER A 61 -1.29 6.18 0.73
CA SER A 61 -1.78 5.93 2.10
C SER A 61 -0.65 5.86 3.12
N THR A 62 0.47 5.24 2.75
CA THR A 62 1.66 5.13 3.59
C THR A 62 2.38 6.47 3.74
N THR A 63 2.48 7.28 2.68
CA THR A 63 2.96 8.66 2.76
C THR A 63 2.13 9.48 3.74
N ARG A 64 0.80 9.40 3.64
CA ARG A 64 -0.11 10.10 4.56
C ARG A 64 0.07 9.63 6.01
N ALA A 65 0.37 8.35 6.23
CA ALA A 65 0.66 7.81 7.57
C ALA A 65 2.01 8.30 8.11
N ILE A 66 3.03 8.46 7.27
CA ILE A 66 4.31 9.11 7.63
C ILE A 66 4.05 10.51 8.18
N PHE A 67 3.22 11.31 7.49
CA PHE A 67 2.88 12.66 7.94
C PHE A 67 2.02 12.71 9.22
N LYS A 68 1.47 11.57 9.68
CA LYS A 68 0.91 11.42 11.04
C LYS A 68 1.97 10.97 12.04
N LEU A 69 2.93 10.15 11.61
CA LEU A 69 4.00 9.63 12.45
C LEU A 69 4.95 10.74 12.91
N ILE A 70 5.34 11.63 11.99
CA ILE A 70 6.31 12.71 12.26
C ILE A 70 5.88 13.59 13.45
N PRO A 71 4.69 14.24 13.46
CA PRO A 71 4.28 15.04 14.59
C PRO A 71 4.14 14.23 15.88
N TRP A 72 3.76 12.96 15.77
CA TRP A 72 3.67 12.09 16.94
C TRP A 72 5.05 11.82 17.53
N LEU A 73 6.08 11.58 16.72
CA LEU A 73 7.46 11.39 17.16
C LEU A 73 8.07 12.64 17.83
N LEU A 74 7.69 13.82 17.36
CA LEU A 74 8.15 15.09 17.91
C LEU A 74 7.49 15.47 19.25
N ASN A 75 6.46 14.75 19.65
CA ASN A 75 5.87 14.95 20.97
C ASN A 75 6.87 14.52 22.06
N THR A 76 7.06 15.34 23.08
CA THR A 76 8.02 15.12 24.16
C THR A 76 7.87 13.77 24.87
N SER A 77 6.64 13.25 24.95
CA SER A 77 6.37 11.91 25.49
C SER A 77 6.96 10.76 24.66
N GLN A 78 7.37 11.02 23.41
CA GLN A 78 7.96 10.05 22.49
C GLN A 78 9.47 10.23 22.28
N SER A 79 10.10 11.14 23.03
CA SER A 79 11.51 11.50 22.87
C SER A 79 12.47 10.31 22.98
N GLU A 80 12.11 9.25 23.70
CA GLU A 80 12.93 8.05 23.86
C GLU A 80 13.15 7.32 22.54
N TYR A 81 12.15 7.30 21.65
CA TYR A 81 12.32 6.71 20.31
C TYR A 81 13.39 7.47 19.53
N LEU A 82 13.39 8.81 19.58
CA LEU A 82 14.35 9.65 18.85
C LEU A 82 15.77 9.64 19.46
N LYS A 83 15.91 9.27 20.74
CA LYS A 83 17.21 9.00 21.38
C LYS A 83 17.75 7.62 20.97
N THR A 84 16.87 6.67 20.68
CA THR A 84 17.25 5.31 20.29
C THR A 84 17.49 5.19 18.80
N PHE A 85 16.66 5.85 17.98
CA PHE A 85 16.65 5.75 16.53
C PHE A 85 16.95 7.06 15.84
N SER A 86 17.70 6.98 14.74
CA SER A 86 17.72 7.97 13.66
C SER A 86 16.81 7.47 12.55
N ILE A 87 15.75 8.22 12.23
CA ILE A 87 14.73 7.80 11.27
C ILE A 87 14.91 8.60 9.99
N TYR A 88 15.27 7.92 8.90
CA TYR A 88 15.45 8.46 7.57
C TYR A 88 14.22 8.11 6.73
N ILE A 89 13.65 9.09 6.05
CA ILE A 89 12.37 8.95 5.35
C ILE A 89 12.47 9.56 3.96
N ILE A 90 12.19 8.79 2.92
CA ILE A 90 11.87 9.30 1.58
C ILE A 90 10.34 9.24 1.44
N PRO A 91 9.60 10.35 1.65
CA PRO A 91 8.14 10.31 1.65
C PRO A 91 7.56 10.01 0.26
N GLN A 92 8.29 10.36 -0.80
CA GLN A 92 7.86 10.21 -2.18
C GLN A 92 9.09 9.94 -3.06
N LEU A 93 9.32 8.65 -3.37
CA LEU A 93 10.46 8.23 -4.18
C LEU A 93 10.25 8.53 -5.67
N ASN A 94 9.00 8.44 -6.14
CA ASN A 94 8.59 8.63 -7.53
C ASN A 94 7.69 9.87 -7.67
N PRO A 95 8.25 11.09 -7.66
CA PRO A 95 7.46 12.31 -7.76
C PRO A 95 6.75 12.48 -9.11
N ASP A 96 7.31 11.95 -10.20
CA ASP A 96 6.69 12.00 -11.52
C ASP A 96 5.41 11.15 -11.56
N GLY A 97 5.50 9.90 -11.09
CA GLY A 97 4.34 9.03 -10.95
C GLY A 97 3.31 9.56 -9.94
N ALA A 98 3.77 10.19 -8.85
CA ALA A 98 2.88 10.82 -7.88
C ALA A 98 2.08 11.98 -8.49
N LYS A 99 2.71 12.79 -9.33
CA LYS A 99 2.07 13.89 -10.05
C LYS A 99 1.00 13.41 -11.01
N LEU A 100 1.25 12.33 -11.73
CA LEU A 100 0.34 11.74 -12.71
C LEU A 100 -0.63 10.72 -12.09
N TYR A 101 -0.44 10.39 -10.82
CA TYR A 101 -1.17 9.32 -10.12
C TYR A 101 -1.02 7.96 -10.80
N THR A 102 0.20 7.64 -11.22
CA THR A 102 0.54 6.38 -11.89
C THR A 102 1.41 5.47 -11.00
N ARG A 103 1.37 4.17 -11.28
CA ARG A 103 2.26 3.20 -10.65
C ARG A 103 3.71 3.45 -11.05
N HIS A 104 3.96 3.52 -12.34
CA HIS A 104 5.29 3.61 -12.94
C HIS A 104 5.87 5.03 -12.84
N ASN A 105 7.17 5.16 -13.05
CA ASN A 105 7.84 6.44 -13.18
C ASN A 105 7.59 7.08 -14.58
N ALA A 106 8.27 8.18 -14.89
CA ALA A 106 8.07 8.89 -16.16
C ALA A 106 8.58 8.11 -17.40
N ASN A 107 9.44 7.14 -17.23
CA ASN A 107 9.90 6.22 -18.29
C ASN A 107 9.00 4.97 -18.41
N ASN A 108 7.88 4.94 -17.67
CA ASN A 108 6.96 3.80 -17.59
C ASN A 108 7.62 2.52 -17.03
N ILE A 109 8.59 2.67 -16.13
CA ILE A 109 9.26 1.58 -15.43
C ILE A 109 8.68 1.41 -14.02
N ASP A 110 8.46 0.14 -13.63
CA ASP A 110 8.13 -0.23 -12.25
C ASP A 110 9.42 -0.22 -11.42
N LEU A 111 9.58 0.78 -10.56
CA LEU A 111 10.77 0.92 -9.71
C LEU A 111 10.99 -0.26 -8.75
N ASN A 112 9.93 -1.02 -8.43
CA ASN A 112 10.03 -2.25 -7.65
C ASN A 112 10.38 -3.48 -8.52
N ARG A 113 10.87 -3.25 -9.75
CA ARG A 113 11.44 -4.25 -10.66
C ARG A 113 12.80 -3.81 -11.22
N ASP A 114 13.36 -2.74 -10.68
CA ASP A 114 14.61 -2.12 -11.14
C ASP A 114 15.75 -2.21 -10.10
N ALA A 115 15.59 -3.04 -9.05
CA ALA A 115 16.57 -3.13 -7.96
C ALA A 115 17.94 -3.65 -8.39
N MET A 116 17.99 -4.55 -9.37
CA MET A 116 19.24 -5.10 -9.91
C MET A 116 19.83 -4.24 -11.01
N THR A 117 18.99 -3.77 -11.92
CA THR A 117 19.42 -3.05 -13.13
C THR A 117 19.79 -1.61 -12.81
N LEU A 118 19.08 -0.97 -11.87
CA LEU A 118 19.27 0.44 -11.50
C LEU A 118 19.25 1.37 -12.72
N SER A 119 18.34 1.10 -13.67
CA SER A 119 18.22 1.85 -14.90
C SER A 119 17.61 3.25 -14.69
N GLU A 120 16.87 3.41 -13.60
CA GLU A 120 16.13 4.63 -13.32
C GLU A 120 16.79 5.50 -12.25
N PRO A 121 16.77 6.83 -12.39
CA PRO A 121 17.41 7.73 -11.42
C PRO A 121 16.84 7.57 -10.01
N GLU A 122 15.55 7.31 -9.87
CA GLU A 122 14.89 7.06 -8.59
C GLU A 122 15.45 5.79 -7.90
N SER A 123 15.68 4.72 -8.66
CA SER A 123 16.28 3.47 -8.18
C SER A 123 17.73 3.67 -7.74
N VAL A 124 18.51 4.45 -8.51
CA VAL A 124 19.89 4.81 -8.17
C VAL A 124 19.91 5.62 -6.86
N VAL A 125 19.00 6.58 -6.68
CA VAL A 125 18.88 7.39 -5.46
C VAL A 125 18.57 6.49 -4.26
N LEU A 126 17.60 5.58 -4.37
CA LEU A 126 17.25 4.65 -3.30
C LEU A 126 18.44 3.74 -2.93
N ASN A 127 19.15 3.19 -3.92
CA ASN A 127 20.31 2.33 -3.70
C ASN A 127 21.49 3.09 -3.03
N LYS A 128 21.73 4.34 -3.41
CA LYS A 128 22.71 5.19 -2.72
C LYS A 128 22.31 5.48 -1.29
N ALA A 129 21.03 5.77 -1.04
CA ALA A 129 20.52 6.05 0.29
C ALA A 129 20.66 4.84 1.21
N ILE A 130 20.25 3.62 0.79
CA ILE A 130 20.35 2.42 1.64
C ILE A 130 21.80 2.10 2.01
N LYS A 131 22.75 2.25 1.07
CA LYS A 131 24.18 2.03 1.32
C LYS A 131 24.76 3.05 2.31
N ARG A 132 24.39 4.33 2.17
CA ARG A 132 24.85 5.42 3.05
C ARG A 132 24.28 5.29 4.46
N ILE A 133 23.00 4.96 4.59
CA ILE A 133 22.30 4.89 5.88
C ILE A 133 22.67 3.62 6.64
N SER A 134 22.92 2.51 5.93
CA SER A 134 23.16 1.19 6.53
C SER A 134 22.13 0.86 7.63
N PRO A 135 20.86 0.66 7.27
CA PRO A 135 19.78 0.66 8.24
C PRO A 135 19.76 -0.61 9.11
N TYR A 136 19.46 -0.41 10.38
CA TYR A 136 19.10 -1.47 11.31
C TYR A 136 17.76 -2.14 10.94
N LEU A 137 16.87 -1.39 10.26
CA LEU A 137 15.59 -1.84 9.72
C LEU A 137 15.18 -0.96 8.55
N ALA A 138 14.74 -1.58 7.46
CA ALA A 138 14.20 -0.91 6.28
C ALA A 138 12.69 -1.17 6.15
N LEU A 139 11.93 -0.16 5.72
CA LEU A 139 10.49 -0.24 5.50
C LEU A 139 10.16 0.16 4.08
N ASN A 140 9.70 -0.81 3.28
CA ASN A 140 9.20 -0.63 1.93
C ASN A 140 7.69 -0.40 1.98
N LEU A 141 7.24 0.84 1.70
CA LEU A 141 5.88 1.28 2.01
C LEU A 141 5.04 1.40 0.75
N HIS A 142 4.13 0.46 0.58
CA HIS A 142 3.26 0.30 -0.57
C HIS A 142 1.77 0.45 -0.26
N GLY A 143 0.96 0.32 -1.30
CA GLY A 143 -0.49 0.21 -1.21
C GLY A 143 -1.05 -0.72 -2.26
N GLN A 144 -1.94 -1.62 -1.85
CA GLN A 144 -2.55 -2.60 -2.73
C GLN A 144 -3.95 -2.20 -3.20
N ARG A 145 -4.40 -2.84 -4.28
CA ARG A 145 -5.76 -2.70 -4.82
C ARG A 145 -6.82 -3.26 -3.86
N THR A 146 -8.09 -3.01 -4.17
CA THR A 146 -9.26 -3.46 -3.40
C THR A 146 -9.57 -4.96 -3.56
N ILE A 147 -8.89 -5.65 -4.47
CA ILE A 147 -9.19 -7.02 -4.86
C ILE A 147 -8.73 -8.10 -3.88
N TYR A 148 -7.95 -7.72 -2.86
CA TYR A 148 -7.32 -8.67 -1.96
C TYR A 148 -8.15 -8.94 -0.70
N GLY A 149 -8.37 -10.23 -0.43
CA GLY A 149 -8.88 -10.72 0.85
C GLY A 149 -7.76 -11.31 1.72
N ALA A 150 -7.99 -11.32 3.03
CA ALA A 150 -7.11 -11.97 4.00
C ALA A 150 -7.42 -13.48 4.04
N GLY A 151 -6.81 -14.24 3.15
CA GLY A 151 -7.12 -15.64 2.94
C GLY A 151 -8.61 -15.86 2.67
N ASN A 152 -9.14 -16.93 3.23
CA ASN A 152 -10.56 -17.29 3.12
C ASN A 152 -11.43 -16.70 4.25
N SER A 153 -10.92 -15.77 5.06
CA SER A 153 -11.62 -15.20 6.23
C SER A 153 -12.93 -14.48 5.88
N GLY A 154 -13.12 -14.10 4.62
CA GLY A 154 -14.25 -13.27 4.21
C GLY A 154 -14.08 -11.79 4.51
N LYS A 155 -12.92 -11.38 4.97
CA LYS A 155 -12.56 -9.98 5.23
C LYS A 155 -11.58 -9.50 4.17
N PRO A 156 -11.66 -8.22 3.76
CA PRO A 156 -10.63 -7.63 2.91
C PRO A 156 -9.30 -7.58 3.66
N ALA A 157 -8.20 -7.75 2.94
CA ALA A 157 -6.87 -7.53 3.47
C ALA A 157 -6.63 -6.03 3.64
N THR A 158 -7.02 -5.49 4.80
CA THR A 158 -6.90 -4.06 5.12
C THR A 158 -5.45 -3.65 5.27
N LEU A 159 -4.65 -4.49 5.90
CA LEU A 159 -3.19 -4.38 5.93
C LEU A 159 -2.59 -5.69 5.46
N SER A 160 -1.53 -5.59 4.67
CA SER A 160 -0.71 -6.75 4.38
C SER A 160 0.76 -6.45 4.61
N PHE A 161 1.50 -7.49 4.96
CA PHE A 161 2.93 -7.39 5.24
C PHE A 161 3.69 -8.46 4.49
N LEU A 162 4.99 -8.21 4.29
CA LEU A 162 5.91 -9.23 3.84
C LEU A 162 7.25 -9.04 4.56
N ALA A 163 7.82 -10.12 5.06
CA ALA A 163 9.24 -10.28 5.31
C ALA A 163 9.86 -10.88 4.03
N PRO A 164 10.45 -10.05 3.15
CA PRO A 164 10.89 -10.49 1.83
C PRO A 164 11.92 -11.62 1.91
N SER A 165 11.98 -12.46 0.90
CA SER A 165 12.94 -13.55 0.81
C SER A 165 14.35 -13.04 0.52
N ALA A 166 15.37 -13.73 1.05
CA ALA A 166 16.77 -13.43 0.78
C ALA A 166 17.32 -14.21 -0.42
N ASP A 167 16.68 -15.33 -0.76
CA ASP A 167 17.11 -16.26 -1.78
C ASP A 167 15.95 -17.10 -2.33
N GLU A 168 16.22 -17.90 -3.39
CA GLU A 168 15.23 -18.78 -4.03
C GLU A 168 14.67 -19.85 -3.10
N ASN A 169 15.45 -20.31 -2.12
CA ASN A 169 15.01 -21.27 -1.11
C ASN A 169 14.11 -20.64 -0.05
N ARG A 170 13.94 -19.33 -0.08
CA ARG A 170 13.16 -18.56 0.91
C ARG A 170 13.65 -18.81 2.33
N SER A 171 14.97 -18.86 2.49
CA SER A 171 15.65 -19.13 3.75
C SER A 171 15.25 -18.11 4.82
N ILE A 172 15.14 -18.56 6.08
CA ILE A 172 14.90 -17.68 7.21
C ILE A 172 16.26 -17.20 7.74
N THR A 173 16.80 -16.18 7.08
CA THR A 173 18.04 -15.52 7.53
C THR A 173 17.79 -14.66 8.77
N PRO A 174 18.84 -14.25 9.51
CA PRO A 174 18.67 -13.37 10.68
C PRO A 174 17.93 -12.06 10.34
N ALA A 175 18.17 -11.49 9.16
CA ALA A 175 17.49 -10.29 8.69
C ALA A 175 15.98 -10.55 8.49
N ARG A 176 15.65 -11.64 7.82
CA ARG A 176 14.26 -12.04 7.55
C ARG A 176 13.52 -12.42 8.83
N GLU A 177 14.16 -13.19 9.72
CA GLU A 177 13.60 -13.57 11.02
C GLU A 177 13.21 -12.35 11.86
N LYS A 178 14.08 -11.35 11.90
CA LYS A 178 13.83 -10.09 12.60
C LYS A 178 12.59 -9.38 12.02
N ALA A 179 12.46 -9.29 10.70
CA ALA A 179 11.29 -8.72 10.04
C ALA A 179 10.01 -9.49 10.40
N MET A 180 10.03 -10.83 10.34
CA MET A 180 8.91 -11.68 10.71
C MET A 180 8.45 -11.45 12.15
N LYS A 181 9.37 -11.41 13.11
CA LYS A 181 9.06 -11.19 14.53
C LYS A 181 8.40 -9.84 14.79
N ILE A 182 8.84 -8.79 14.09
CA ILE A 182 8.21 -7.46 14.17
C ILE A 182 6.79 -7.47 13.57
N ILE A 183 6.59 -8.12 12.42
CA ILE A 183 5.26 -8.27 11.80
C ILE A 183 4.29 -8.98 12.75
N ILE A 184 4.74 -10.03 13.44
CA ILE A 184 3.92 -10.73 14.43
C ILE A 184 3.50 -9.80 15.57
N ASP A 185 4.41 -8.97 16.08
CA ASP A 185 4.09 -7.98 17.12
C ASP A 185 3.05 -6.96 16.64
N ILE A 186 3.19 -6.47 15.40
CA ILE A 186 2.21 -5.56 14.78
C ILE A 186 0.85 -6.25 14.69
N LYS A 187 0.79 -7.47 14.17
CA LYS A 187 -0.45 -8.26 14.06
C LYS A 187 -1.11 -8.44 15.42
N LYS A 188 -0.35 -8.88 16.43
CA LYS A 188 -0.85 -9.05 17.79
C LYS A 188 -1.42 -7.75 18.37
N GLY A 189 -0.74 -6.64 18.13
CA GLY A 189 -1.17 -5.32 18.59
C GLY A 189 -2.44 -4.78 17.91
N LEU A 190 -2.74 -5.23 16.69
CA LEU A 190 -3.92 -4.81 15.92
C LEU A 190 -5.07 -5.82 15.97
N SER A 191 -4.87 -7.01 16.54
CA SER A 191 -5.83 -8.13 16.44
C SER A 191 -7.23 -7.82 16.96
N LYS A 192 -7.36 -6.96 17.97
CA LYS A 192 -8.66 -6.57 18.53
C LYS A 192 -9.40 -5.56 17.66
N GLU A 193 -8.67 -4.65 17.00
CA GLU A 193 -9.26 -3.57 16.19
C GLU A 193 -9.45 -3.98 14.73
N LEU A 194 -8.67 -4.92 14.26
CA LEU A 194 -8.68 -5.40 12.87
C LEU A 194 -8.65 -6.94 12.85
N PRO A 195 -9.67 -7.60 13.42
CA PRO A 195 -9.75 -9.05 13.39
C PRO A 195 -9.86 -9.53 11.94
N ASP A 196 -9.05 -10.54 11.58
CA ASP A 196 -9.02 -11.18 10.25
C ASP A 196 -8.83 -10.25 9.04
N GLY A 197 -8.45 -8.99 9.27
CA GLY A 197 -8.17 -8.00 8.22
C GLY A 197 -6.68 -7.81 7.93
N ILE A 198 -5.81 -8.67 8.47
CA ILE A 198 -4.36 -8.63 8.26
C ILE A 198 -3.93 -9.86 7.47
N ALA A 199 -3.17 -9.64 6.39
CA ALA A 199 -2.66 -10.71 5.55
C ALA A 199 -1.14 -10.60 5.35
N ARG A 200 -0.53 -11.58 4.71
CA ARG A 200 0.85 -11.53 4.22
C ARG A 200 0.88 -11.71 2.71
N TYR A 201 1.83 -11.06 2.06
CA TYR A 201 2.13 -11.31 0.66
C TYR A 201 2.86 -12.63 0.48
N ASN A 202 2.75 -13.18 -0.74
CA ASN A 202 3.55 -14.31 -1.17
C ASN A 202 5.04 -13.93 -1.17
N ASP A 203 5.88 -14.83 -0.67
CA ASP A 203 7.30 -14.62 -0.46
C ASP A 203 8.19 -15.28 -1.55
N ILE A 204 7.65 -15.49 -2.75
CA ILE A 204 8.44 -15.95 -3.89
C ILE A 204 9.54 -14.91 -4.18
N TYR A 205 10.79 -15.40 -4.15
CA TYR A 205 11.96 -14.55 -4.33
C TYR A 205 12.01 -13.93 -5.73
N ASN A 206 12.26 -12.64 -5.77
CA ASN A 206 12.52 -11.91 -7.00
C ASN A 206 13.60 -10.84 -6.75
N PRO A 207 14.85 -11.07 -7.19
CA PRO A 207 15.96 -10.15 -6.93
C PRO A 207 15.75 -8.74 -7.50
N ASN A 208 14.87 -8.57 -8.49
CA ASN A 208 14.48 -7.27 -9.01
C ASN A 208 13.49 -6.51 -8.12
N CYS A 209 12.89 -7.17 -7.11
CA CYS A 209 12.12 -6.48 -6.09
C CYS A 209 13.05 -5.89 -5.04
N VAL A 210 12.83 -4.62 -4.70
CA VAL A 210 13.68 -3.89 -3.75
C VAL A 210 13.74 -4.56 -2.38
N GLY A 211 12.62 -5.09 -1.89
CA GLY A 211 12.56 -5.78 -0.60
C GLY A 211 13.45 -7.03 -0.56
N ASP A 212 13.34 -7.88 -1.59
CA ASP A 212 14.13 -9.11 -1.70
C ASP A 212 15.62 -8.79 -1.88
N SER A 213 15.93 -7.84 -2.78
CA SER A 213 17.29 -7.35 -2.99
C SER A 213 17.96 -6.86 -1.69
N PHE A 214 17.24 -6.12 -0.84
CA PHE A 214 17.80 -5.63 0.42
C PHE A 214 17.89 -6.73 1.47
N THR A 215 16.92 -7.64 1.52
CA THR A 215 16.99 -8.79 2.44
C THR A 215 18.14 -9.74 2.07
N SER A 216 18.46 -9.93 0.79
CA SER A 216 19.63 -10.71 0.34
C SER A 216 20.97 -10.09 0.76
N LEU A 217 20.99 -8.79 1.04
CA LEU A 217 22.12 -8.07 1.62
C LEU A 217 22.12 -8.06 3.17
N GLU A 218 21.34 -8.96 3.79
CA GLU A 218 21.17 -9.05 5.25
C GLU A 218 20.63 -7.75 5.90
N ILE A 219 19.88 -6.94 5.15
CA ILE A 219 19.19 -5.77 5.66
C ILE A 219 17.75 -6.19 6.04
N PRO A 220 17.40 -6.22 7.33
CA PRO A 220 16.03 -6.52 7.73
C PRO A 220 15.04 -5.57 7.07
N THR A 221 14.16 -6.11 6.23
CA THR A 221 13.22 -5.32 5.44
C THR A 221 11.79 -5.78 5.69
N ILE A 222 10.87 -4.84 5.91
CA ILE A 222 9.44 -5.10 6.00
C ILE A 222 8.73 -4.34 4.89
N LEU A 223 8.01 -5.06 4.05
CA LEU A 223 7.06 -4.47 3.12
C LEU A 223 5.72 -4.28 3.83
N PHE A 224 5.17 -3.08 3.68
CA PHE A 224 3.83 -2.69 4.13
C PHE A 224 2.95 -2.48 2.91
N GLU A 225 1.75 -3.03 2.94
CA GLU A 225 0.72 -2.79 1.93
C GLU A 225 -0.55 -2.23 2.57
N ALA A 226 -0.83 -0.97 2.25
CA ALA A 226 -2.08 -0.34 2.62
C ALA A 226 -3.21 -0.87 1.72
N GLY A 227 -4.02 -1.77 2.23
CA GLY A 227 -5.11 -2.41 1.51
C GLY A 227 -6.42 -1.64 1.55
N HIS A 228 -7.55 -2.34 1.62
CA HIS A 228 -8.88 -1.73 1.66
C HIS A 228 -9.60 -2.03 2.98
N TYR A 229 -10.28 -1.03 3.52
CA TYR A 229 -11.25 -1.20 4.60
C TYR A 229 -12.65 -0.95 4.02
N PRO A 230 -13.70 -1.65 4.45
CA PRO A 230 -15.06 -1.44 3.92
C PRO A 230 -15.45 0.03 3.87
N ASP A 231 -15.95 0.47 2.71
CA ASP A 231 -16.37 1.84 2.40
C ASP A 231 -15.29 2.93 2.50
N ASP A 232 -14.01 2.58 2.70
CA ASP A 232 -12.89 3.52 2.85
C ASP A 232 -12.16 3.78 1.52
N TYR A 233 -12.86 4.22 0.49
CA TYR A 233 -12.23 4.53 -0.80
C TYR A 233 -11.28 5.73 -0.74
N ASP A 234 -11.43 6.63 0.23
CA ASP A 234 -10.46 7.70 0.51
C ASP A 234 -9.22 7.21 1.26
N ARG A 235 -9.19 5.93 1.65
CA ARG A 235 -8.08 5.31 2.40
C ARG A 235 -7.73 6.03 3.72
N THR A 236 -8.70 6.68 4.34
CA THR A 236 -8.48 7.41 5.60
C THR A 236 -8.34 6.45 6.79
N ILE A 237 -9.20 5.43 6.84
CA ILE A 237 -9.17 4.41 7.90
C ILE A 237 -7.89 3.57 7.77
N VAL A 238 -7.57 3.13 6.55
CA VAL A 238 -6.34 2.36 6.28
C VAL A 238 -5.10 3.17 6.65
N THR A 239 -5.05 4.47 6.30
CA THR A 239 -3.96 5.38 6.70
C THR A 239 -3.77 5.40 8.22
N ASN A 240 -4.87 5.38 8.99
CA ASN A 240 -4.81 5.34 10.45
C ASN A 240 -4.26 3.99 10.96
N TYR A 241 -4.62 2.87 10.33
CA TYR A 241 -4.08 1.56 10.69
C TYR A 241 -2.59 1.45 10.37
N ILE A 242 -2.11 1.98 9.23
CA ILE A 242 -0.66 2.07 8.93
C ILE A 242 0.05 2.92 9.99
N PHE A 243 -0.50 4.07 10.38
CA PHE A 243 0.07 4.87 11.46
C PHE A 243 0.14 4.12 12.80
N LYS A 244 -0.92 3.35 13.15
CA LYS A 244 -0.89 2.49 14.34
C LYS A 244 0.16 1.40 14.22
N ALA A 245 0.31 0.79 13.04
CA ALA A 245 1.33 -0.23 12.78
C ALA A 245 2.75 0.33 12.95
N PHE A 246 3.04 1.56 12.51
CA PHE A 246 4.33 2.21 12.76
C PHE A 246 4.61 2.40 14.26
N LYS A 247 3.62 2.79 15.05
CA LYS A 247 3.77 2.91 16.51
C LYS A 247 4.06 1.56 17.16
N LEU A 248 3.36 0.51 16.74
CA LEU A 248 3.58 -0.85 17.24
C LEU A 248 4.95 -1.39 16.85
N LEU A 249 5.42 -1.10 15.62
CA LEU A 249 6.77 -1.41 15.16
C LEU A 249 7.82 -0.76 16.08
N LEU A 250 7.73 0.53 16.32
CA LEU A 250 8.66 1.24 17.21
C LEU A 250 8.64 0.67 18.64
N LYS A 251 7.45 0.36 19.14
CA LYS A 251 7.30 -0.31 20.44
C LYS A 251 7.93 -1.70 20.45
N SER A 252 7.81 -2.47 19.38
CA SER A 252 8.47 -3.78 19.23
C SER A 252 10.00 -3.65 19.26
N LEU A 253 10.56 -2.64 18.58
CA LEU A 253 12.00 -2.42 18.48
C LEU A 253 12.70 -2.02 19.79
N VAL A 254 11.98 -1.44 20.74
CA VAL A 254 12.53 -1.08 22.07
C VAL A 254 12.33 -2.15 23.13
N LYS A 255 11.63 -3.24 22.83
CA LYS A 255 11.51 -4.39 23.73
C LYS A 255 12.89 -5.03 23.96
N LYS A 256 13.15 -5.46 25.18
CA LYS A 256 14.40 -6.15 25.53
C LYS A 256 14.57 -7.51 24.87
N SER A 257 13.45 -8.22 24.62
CA SER A 257 13.42 -9.50 23.92
C SER A 257 12.16 -9.63 23.07
N ASN A 258 12.26 -10.35 21.96
CA ASN A 258 11.13 -10.74 21.13
C ASN A 258 11.18 -12.26 20.97
N ASN A 259 10.33 -12.96 21.74
CA ASN A 259 10.28 -14.42 21.80
C ASN A 259 9.21 -15.01 20.82
N ASN A 260 8.74 -14.24 19.84
CA ASN A 260 7.83 -14.77 18.83
C ASN A 260 8.52 -15.88 18.02
N SER A 261 7.84 -17.00 17.81
CA SER A 261 8.27 -18.02 16.84
C SER A 261 7.96 -17.55 15.43
N THR A 262 8.86 -17.81 14.49
CA THR A 262 8.64 -17.52 13.06
C THR A 262 7.44 -18.29 12.48
N ASP A 263 7.05 -19.42 13.08
CA ASP A 263 5.85 -20.16 12.69
C ASP A 263 4.57 -19.33 12.82
N GLU A 264 4.54 -18.39 13.76
CA GLU A 264 3.40 -17.48 13.90
C GLU A 264 3.25 -16.53 12.69
N TYR A 265 4.35 -16.21 12.03
CA TYR A 265 4.32 -15.41 10.79
C TYR A 265 3.61 -16.18 9.67
N PHE A 266 3.91 -17.45 9.50
CA PHE A 266 3.29 -18.28 8.47
C PHE A 266 1.82 -18.61 8.74
N LYS A 267 1.34 -18.43 9.98
CA LYS A 267 -0.08 -18.48 10.33
C LYS A 267 -0.87 -17.24 9.93
N ILE A 268 -0.19 -16.15 9.50
CA ILE A 268 -0.88 -15.00 8.91
C ILE A 268 -1.42 -15.43 7.54
N PRO A 269 -2.73 -15.28 7.27
CA PRO A 269 -3.30 -15.70 6.00
C PRO A 269 -2.67 -14.96 4.82
N GLU A 270 -2.52 -15.63 3.69
CA GLU A 270 -2.02 -15.00 2.47
C GLU A 270 -3.04 -14.07 1.84
N ASN A 271 -2.56 -13.05 1.13
CA ASN A 271 -3.37 -12.26 0.23
C ASN A 271 -3.91 -13.16 -0.90
N ILE A 272 -5.23 -13.13 -1.09
CA ILE A 272 -5.90 -13.83 -2.19
C ILE A 272 -6.72 -12.83 -2.99
N GLU A 273 -6.62 -12.88 -4.32
CA GLU A 273 -7.45 -12.06 -5.22
C GLU A 273 -8.88 -12.63 -5.31
N ASN A 274 -9.67 -12.43 -4.27
CA ASN A 274 -11.02 -12.97 -4.13
C ASN A 274 -12.08 -11.92 -3.80
N PHE A 275 -11.75 -10.62 -3.95
CA PHE A 275 -12.68 -9.52 -3.74
C PHE A 275 -12.98 -8.77 -5.04
N THR A 276 -14.18 -8.19 -5.10
CA THR A 276 -14.59 -7.19 -6.07
C THR A 276 -15.18 -5.97 -5.36
N ASP A 277 -15.13 -4.81 -6.01
CA ASP A 277 -15.68 -3.59 -5.39
C ASP A 277 -17.21 -3.67 -5.29
N LEU A 278 -17.86 -4.19 -6.32
CA LEU A 278 -19.31 -4.34 -6.37
C LEU A 278 -19.67 -5.68 -7.00
N LEU A 279 -20.53 -6.43 -6.33
CA LEU A 279 -21.20 -7.62 -6.85
C LEU A 279 -22.68 -7.33 -7.01
N ILE A 280 -23.19 -7.48 -8.23
CA ILE A 280 -24.61 -7.36 -8.52
C ILE A 280 -25.14 -8.74 -8.77
N SER A 281 -26.21 -9.14 -8.07
CA SER A 281 -26.84 -10.46 -8.23
C SER A 281 -28.26 -10.36 -8.77
N ASN A 282 -28.79 -11.51 -9.21
CA ASN A 282 -30.15 -11.66 -9.76
C ASN A 282 -30.46 -10.67 -10.89
N VAL A 283 -29.51 -10.47 -11.81
CA VAL A 283 -29.67 -9.57 -12.96
C VAL A 283 -29.75 -10.35 -14.25
N ASP A 284 -30.72 -10.03 -15.11
CA ASP A 284 -30.77 -10.54 -16.49
C ASP A 284 -29.88 -9.65 -17.37
N ILE A 285 -28.76 -10.21 -17.83
CA ILE A 285 -27.77 -9.48 -18.62
C ILE A 285 -28.06 -9.68 -20.11
N VAL A 286 -28.19 -8.59 -20.85
CA VAL A 286 -28.21 -8.62 -22.31
C VAL A 286 -26.83 -8.27 -22.82
N TYR A 287 -26.16 -9.25 -23.40
CA TYR A 287 -24.82 -9.10 -23.96
C TYR A 287 -24.76 -9.79 -25.33
N ASP A 288 -24.26 -9.08 -26.33
CA ASP A 288 -24.17 -9.57 -27.71
C ASP A 288 -25.51 -10.17 -28.23
N GLU A 289 -26.60 -9.40 -28.03
CA GLU A 289 -28.00 -9.76 -28.39
C GLU A 289 -28.57 -10.99 -27.66
N LYS A 290 -27.77 -11.65 -26.82
CA LYS A 290 -28.19 -12.79 -26.00
C LYS A 290 -28.62 -12.33 -24.62
N VAL A 291 -29.57 -13.04 -24.02
CA VAL A 291 -30.07 -12.81 -22.67
C VAL A 291 -29.54 -13.90 -21.73
N PHE A 292 -28.73 -13.51 -20.76
CA PHE A 292 -28.24 -14.37 -19.69
C PHE A 292 -29.05 -14.06 -18.43
N LYS A 293 -29.88 -15.02 -17.99
CA LYS A 293 -30.80 -14.84 -16.85
C LYS A 293 -30.11 -15.08 -15.51
N LYS A 294 -30.56 -14.34 -14.48
CA LYS A 294 -30.18 -14.54 -13.07
C LYS A 294 -28.66 -14.57 -12.83
N GLN A 295 -27.92 -13.69 -13.50
CA GLN A 295 -26.47 -13.64 -13.40
C GLN A 295 -26.00 -12.88 -12.15
N GLN A 296 -24.77 -13.15 -11.77
CA GLN A 296 -23.93 -12.27 -10.94
C GLN A 296 -22.99 -11.48 -11.84
N LEU A 297 -22.77 -10.21 -11.52
CA LEU A 297 -21.89 -9.30 -12.25
C LEU A 297 -20.86 -8.70 -11.28
N ALA A 298 -19.58 -8.93 -11.54
CA ALA A 298 -18.46 -8.35 -10.78
C ALA A 298 -17.98 -7.06 -11.43
N VAL A 299 -17.84 -6.01 -10.62
CA VAL A 299 -17.38 -4.68 -11.03
C VAL A 299 -16.22 -4.25 -10.13
N GLN A 300 -15.15 -3.73 -10.74
CA GLN A 300 -14.04 -3.07 -10.07
C GLN A 300 -14.08 -1.56 -10.36
N TYR A 301 -13.47 -0.76 -9.47
CA TYR A 301 -13.26 0.65 -9.73
C TYR A 301 -11.84 0.92 -10.20
N LEU A 302 -11.74 1.49 -11.42
CA LEU A 302 -10.50 2.07 -11.91
C LEU A 302 -10.36 3.50 -11.36
N GLU A 303 -9.23 3.77 -10.73
CA GLU A 303 -8.90 5.09 -10.22
C GLU A 303 -8.34 5.97 -11.34
N LYS A 304 -9.00 7.08 -11.62
CA LYS A 304 -8.57 8.06 -12.62
C LYS A 304 -8.40 9.43 -11.99
N LEU A 305 -7.23 10.02 -12.17
CA LEU A 305 -6.99 11.41 -11.79
C LEU A 305 -7.69 12.35 -12.77
N ASP A 306 -8.52 13.25 -12.25
CA ASP A 306 -9.13 14.35 -12.99
C ASP A 306 -9.13 15.62 -12.13
N ARG A 307 -8.51 16.69 -12.62
CA ARG A 307 -8.46 18.02 -11.96
C ARG A 307 -8.14 17.94 -10.45
N ASN A 308 -7.09 17.19 -10.08
CA ASN A 308 -6.65 16.99 -8.70
C ASN A 308 -7.62 16.18 -7.80
N LYS A 309 -8.55 15.43 -8.39
CA LYS A 309 -9.43 14.48 -7.70
C LYS A 309 -9.28 13.09 -8.29
N ILE A 310 -9.43 12.09 -7.45
CA ILE A 310 -9.48 10.70 -7.90
C ILE A 310 -10.95 10.31 -8.12
N ASN A 311 -11.28 10.01 -9.36
CA ASN A 311 -12.55 9.46 -9.75
C ASN A 311 -12.49 7.94 -9.81
N PHE A 312 -13.52 7.29 -9.34
CA PHE A 312 -13.66 5.83 -9.34
C PHE A 312 -14.58 5.44 -10.49
N VAL A 313 -13.98 4.98 -11.58
CA VAL A 313 -14.70 4.60 -12.80
C VAL A 313 -15.02 3.12 -12.74
N PRO A 314 -16.31 2.72 -12.75
CA PRO A 314 -16.67 1.30 -12.71
C PRO A 314 -16.22 0.61 -14.00
N ILE A 315 -15.49 -0.49 -13.86
CA ILE A 315 -15.10 -1.37 -14.94
C ILE A 315 -15.70 -2.76 -14.71
N PHE A 316 -16.21 -3.35 -15.78
CA PHE A 316 -16.70 -4.71 -15.77
C PHE A 316 -15.54 -5.70 -15.71
N ILE A 317 -15.67 -6.72 -14.84
CA ILE A 317 -14.68 -7.79 -14.71
C ILE A 317 -15.20 -9.09 -15.33
N LYS A 318 -16.35 -9.58 -14.85
CA LYS A 318 -16.92 -10.85 -15.27
C LYS A 318 -18.41 -10.93 -14.89
N PHE A 319 -19.19 -11.72 -15.63
CA PHE A 319 -20.48 -12.22 -15.17
C PHE A 319 -20.53 -13.75 -15.27
N ASP A 320 -21.30 -14.38 -14.39
CA ASP A 320 -21.56 -15.81 -14.37
C ASP A 320 -22.76 -16.06 -13.45
N ASN A 321 -23.30 -17.28 -13.46
CA ASN A 321 -24.37 -17.70 -12.52
C ASN A 321 -23.87 -17.72 -11.07
N ASN A 322 -22.59 -18.01 -10.83
CA ASN A 322 -21.96 -18.03 -9.53
C ASN A 322 -20.49 -17.58 -9.65
N LEU A 323 -20.18 -16.41 -9.11
CA LEU A 323 -18.85 -15.85 -9.12
C LEU A 323 -18.13 -16.15 -7.80
N PRO A 324 -16.84 -16.51 -7.82
CA PRO A 324 -16.08 -16.83 -6.61
C PRO A 324 -15.64 -15.58 -5.82
N TYR A 325 -16.24 -14.42 -6.09
CA TYR A 325 -15.84 -13.16 -5.47
C TYR A 325 -16.68 -12.84 -4.24
N LYS A 326 -16.03 -12.35 -3.20
CA LYS A 326 -16.62 -11.53 -2.15
C LYS A 326 -16.67 -10.08 -2.62
N ALA A 327 -17.56 -9.29 -2.07
CA ALA A 327 -17.72 -7.91 -2.51
C ALA A 327 -17.65 -6.93 -1.35
N HIS A 328 -17.06 -5.74 -1.61
CA HIS A 328 -17.14 -4.63 -0.66
C HIS A 328 -18.56 -4.09 -0.57
N ARG A 329 -19.28 -4.14 -1.68
CA ARG A 329 -20.70 -3.80 -1.76
C ARG A 329 -21.45 -4.84 -2.59
N HIS A 330 -22.60 -5.31 -2.08
CA HIS A 330 -23.48 -6.25 -2.79
C HIS A 330 -24.83 -5.61 -3.06
N ILE A 331 -25.35 -5.77 -4.29
CA ILE A 331 -26.66 -5.30 -4.72
C ILE A 331 -27.42 -6.46 -5.37
N ASP A 332 -28.62 -6.73 -4.86
CA ASP A 332 -29.56 -7.67 -5.47
C ASP A 332 -30.59 -6.90 -6.31
N LEU A 333 -30.65 -7.14 -7.61
CA LEU A 333 -31.61 -6.49 -8.52
C LEU A 333 -32.94 -7.24 -8.65
N LYS A 334 -33.12 -8.35 -7.90
CA LYS A 334 -34.41 -9.05 -7.82
C LYS A 334 -35.02 -9.44 -9.18
N GLY A 335 -34.20 -9.76 -10.16
CA GLY A 335 -34.63 -10.16 -11.51
C GLY A 335 -34.83 -9.03 -12.51
N GLU A 336 -34.41 -7.81 -12.19
CA GLU A 336 -34.41 -6.73 -13.18
C GLU A 336 -33.50 -7.03 -14.36
N ARG A 337 -33.91 -6.60 -15.55
CA ARG A 337 -33.13 -6.73 -16.77
C ARG A 337 -32.23 -5.52 -16.96
N ALA A 338 -30.93 -5.77 -17.02
CA ALA A 338 -29.91 -4.78 -17.32
C ALA A 338 -29.30 -5.03 -18.71
N LYS A 339 -29.44 -4.08 -19.61
CA LYS A 339 -28.66 -4.09 -20.86
C LYS A 339 -27.29 -3.50 -20.55
N ILE A 340 -26.28 -4.35 -20.54
CA ILE A 340 -24.89 -3.95 -20.30
C ILE A 340 -24.19 -3.91 -21.65
N SER A 341 -23.81 -2.72 -22.08
CA SER A 341 -22.91 -2.55 -23.21
C SER A 341 -21.51 -2.29 -22.73
N PHE A 342 -20.58 -3.13 -23.15
CA PHE A 342 -19.16 -2.98 -22.83
C PHE A 342 -18.47 -2.18 -23.93
N ARG A 343 -17.67 -1.19 -23.55
CA ARG A 343 -16.66 -0.63 -24.43
C ARG A 343 -15.40 -1.50 -24.39
N LEU A 344 -14.55 -1.37 -25.41
CA LEU A 344 -13.26 -2.04 -25.53
C LEU A 344 -12.36 -1.98 -24.27
N ASN A 345 -12.62 -1.05 -23.34
CA ASN A 345 -11.86 -0.87 -22.10
C ASN A 345 -12.61 -1.33 -20.84
N GLY A 346 -13.71 -2.08 -20.97
CA GLY A 346 -14.47 -2.57 -19.82
C GLY A 346 -15.27 -1.50 -19.04
N GLU A 347 -15.29 -0.23 -19.47
CA GLU A 347 -16.06 0.81 -18.80
C GLU A 347 -17.56 0.54 -18.93
N VAL A 348 -18.27 0.51 -17.81
CA VAL A 348 -19.71 0.33 -17.78
C VAL A 348 -20.40 1.63 -18.17
N LYS A 349 -21.07 1.63 -19.32
CA LYS A 349 -22.00 2.69 -19.69
C LYS A 349 -23.43 2.19 -19.55
N ASN A 350 -24.12 2.67 -18.54
CA ASN A 350 -25.57 2.51 -18.48
C ASN A 350 -26.22 3.66 -17.72
N SER A 351 -26.96 4.49 -18.40
CA SER A 351 -27.63 5.68 -17.86
C SER A 351 -28.64 5.35 -16.75
N LYS A 352 -29.30 4.21 -16.81
CA LYS A 352 -30.32 3.79 -15.84
C LYS A 352 -29.70 3.40 -14.48
N TYR A 353 -28.48 2.86 -14.47
CA TYR A 353 -27.82 2.31 -13.27
C TYR A 353 -26.62 3.12 -12.79
N ASN A 354 -26.35 4.30 -13.36
CA ASN A 354 -25.22 5.16 -12.94
C ASN A 354 -25.23 5.45 -11.43
N LYS A 355 -26.41 5.56 -10.80
CA LYS A 355 -26.53 5.72 -9.34
C LYS A 355 -26.08 4.47 -8.56
N LEU A 356 -26.24 3.26 -9.11
CA LEU A 356 -25.80 2.02 -8.47
C LEU A 356 -24.28 1.90 -8.49
N PHE A 357 -23.64 2.43 -9.53
CA PHE A 357 -22.19 2.41 -9.69
C PHE A 357 -21.49 3.59 -9.03
N SER A 358 -22.23 4.59 -8.51
CA SER A 358 -21.61 5.74 -7.87
C SER A 358 -21.15 5.41 -6.46
N LEU A 359 -19.91 5.79 -6.14
CA LEU A 359 -19.41 5.82 -4.78
C LEU A 359 -19.76 7.18 -4.15
N LYS A 360 -20.27 7.14 -2.92
CA LYS A 360 -20.31 8.34 -2.08
C LYS A 360 -18.90 8.54 -1.51
N THR A 361 -18.08 9.34 -2.17
CA THR A 361 -16.81 9.83 -1.59
C THR A 361 -17.11 11.10 -0.81
N ASN A 362 -16.58 11.18 0.40
CA ASN A 362 -16.58 12.43 1.17
C ASN A 362 -15.55 13.37 0.51
N ASN A 363 -16.01 14.16 -0.45
CA ASN A 363 -15.20 15.18 -1.13
C ASN A 363 -14.98 16.41 -0.27
#